data_313fff50ff56e68af9707c38749b6e76
#
_entry.id   313fff50ff56e68af9707c38749b6e76
#
_cell.length_a   1.000
_cell.length_b   1.000
_cell.length_c   1.000
_cell.angle_alpha   90.00
_cell.angle_beta   90.00
_cell.angle_gamma   90.00
#
_symmetry.space_group_name_H-M   'P 1'
#
loop_
_entity.id
_entity.type
_entity.pdbx_description
1 polymer ?
#
loop_
_entity_poly.entity_id
_entity_poly.type
_entity_poly.pdbx_seq_one_letter_code
_entity_poly.pdbx_strand_id
1 'polypeptide(L)'
;MKKTFATLMAVLACACAMYAGPKDAPRFINIVNFVRQTEPRIGDGMEEELYRCTANQLSLLNKYGLKGTFLLQYDAMIDPRYQYLLKVRLREGSEIGAWWEITQPHVEAAGLQWRGVYPWDWHANVGFSTGYSQEERKVLVDVYMEKFREIFGYYPKSVGSWYIDAFTLDYMQREYGIEASCMCRDQYGTDGYTLWGGYWNQAYYPSKVNAFMPAQTEDGQIPVPVFRMLGSDPVYQYDNGIGSQMQGVVTLEPVGAGNGMGGSVPGWVDWYLDMMAKGECLAFNYIQAGQENSFMWDRMREGYEYQIPAIRKMIDEGLLVEATLSECGRWFRDNFKLTPATSVVAGDDFLKSAKRSIWYDSRFYRANLFWDGADFRFRDIHFFDERKKSDYYDRAGTTTDCRFTTLPLVDGYLWSSKDVSAGLRVVSEGKTLAIADPKVIRRGKSTLVIKGRTLVGRIRIVLKEDRIVVGIPFSKGKWELALNTDPAASLPFGAVSPKAMEASEYGFAYSVRLIKGSFVQSGDCVWKVLPSCGRVVFDTVQKR
;
A
#
# COMPACT_ATOMS: atom_id res chain seq x y z
N MET A 1 -34.69 5.80 36.71
CA MET A 1 -33.83 4.73 36.16
C MET A 1 -34.23 4.23 34.79
N LYS A 2 -35.51 4.09 34.39
CA LYS A 2 -35.90 3.60 33.05
C LYS A 2 -35.64 4.59 31.89
N LYS A 3 -35.62 5.90 32.11
CA LYS A 3 -35.35 6.90 31.07
C LYS A 3 -33.87 7.06 30.73
N THR A 4 -32.98 6.85 31.70
CA THR A 4 -31.51 6.93 31.48
C THR A 4 -30.95 5.73 30.70
N PHE A 5 -31.60 4.54 30.82
CA PHE A 5 -31.22 3.35 30.08
C PHE A 5 -31.62 3.43 28.60
N ALA A 6 -32.75 4.07 28.30
CA ALA A 6 -33.18 4.26 26.90
C ALA A 6 -32.28 5.24 26.14
N THR A 7 -31.78 6.28 26.82
CA THR A 7 -30.85 7.25 26.20
C THR A 7 -29.48 6.64 25.95
N LEU A 8 -28.99 5.77 26.85
CA LEU A 8 -27.71 5.09 26.66
C LEU A 8 -27.76 4.04 25.51
N MET A 9 -28.90 3.33 25.40
CA MET A 9 -29.09 2.41 24.27
C MET A 9 -29.26 3.13 22.92
N ALA A 10 -29.88 4.32 22.91
CA ALA A 10 -30.00 5.14 21.69
C ALA A 10 -28.64 5.69 21.24
N VAL A 11 -27.75 6.06 22.16
CA VAL A 11 -26.40 6.53 21.83
C VAL A 11 -25.53 5.36 21.33
N LEU A 12 -25.64 4.15 21.90
CA LEU A 12 -24.94 2.97 21.36
C LEU A 12 -25.51 2.53 19.99
N ALA A 13 -26.84 2.63 19.80
CA ALA A 13 -27.45 2.32 18.50
C ALA A 13 -27.10 3.36 17.41
N CYS A 14 -26.93 4.64 17.77
CA CYS A 14 -26.44 5.67 16.82
C CYS A 14 -24.97 5.48 16.46
N ALA A 15 -24.11 5.03 17.39
CA ALA A 15 -22.72 4.75 17.07
C ALA A 15 -22.57 3.55 16.12
N CYS A 16 -23.44 2.53 16.22
CA CYS A 16 -23.49 1.43 15.24
C CYS A 16 -24.16 1.81 13.90
N ALA A 17 -25.02 2.83 13.88
CA ALA A 17 -25.70 3.27 12.65
C ALA A 17 -24.83 4.18 11.77
N MET A 18 -23.74 4.75 12.29
CA MET A 18 -22.82 5.58 11.50
C MET A 18 -21.92 4.78 10.54
N TYR A 19 -21.88 3.45 10.62
CA TYR A 19 -21.13 2.57 9.72
C TYR A 19 -22.01 1.71 8.80
N ALA A 20 -23.29 1.99 8.71
CA ALA A 20 -24.12 1.45 7.65
C ALA A 20 -23.87 2.26 6.36
N GLY A 21 -22.68 2.11 5.81
CA GLY A 21 -22.38 2.51 4.43
C GLY A 21 -23.32 1.82 3.45
N PRO A 22 -23.34 2.26 2.18
CA PRO A 22 -24.21 1.67 1.15
C PRO A 22 -24.04 0.13 1.16
N LYS A 23 -25.04 -0.60 0.66
CA LYS A 23 -25.07 -2.09 0.56
C LYS A 23 -23.80 -2.70 -0.06
N ASP A 24 -22.93 -1.86 -0.60
CA ASP A 24 -21.60 -2.12 -1.11
C ASP A 24 -20.50 -1.93 -0.06
N ALA A 25 -19.30 -2.45 -0.38
CA ALA A 25 -18.11 -2.32 0.45
C ALA A 25 -17.80 -0.84 0.78
N PRO A 26 -17.43 -0.49 2.04
CA PRO A 26 -17.14 0.88 2.40
C PRO A 26 -15.90 1.40 1.68
N ARG A 27 -15.86 2.70 1.43
CA ARG A 27 -14.75 3.42 0.80
C ARG A 27 -14.28 4.51 1.75
N PHE A 28 -13.18 4.25 2.41
CA PHE A 28 -12.61 5.15 3.40
C PHE A 28 -11.72 6.20 2.77
N ILE A 29 -11.81 7.42 3.28
CA ILE A 29 -10.84 8.49 3.07
C ILE A 29 -10.24 8.88 4.40
N ASN A 30 -8.90 8.85 4.49
CA ASN A 30 -8.14 9.28 5.65
C ASN A 30 -7.17 10.39 5.22
N ILE A 31 -7.23 11.55 5.88
CA ILE A 31 -6.33 12.68 5.61
C ILE A 31 -5.22 12.64 6.65
N VAL A 32 -4.06 12.16 6.24
CA VAL A 32 -2.90 11.95 7.12
C VAL A 32 -1.84 12.99 6.83
N ASN A 33 -1.44 13.72 7.87
CA ASN A 33 -0.39 14.72 7.82
C ASN A 33 0.78 14.27 8.68
N PHE A 34 1.94 14.12 8.08
CA PHE A 34 3.18 13.76 8.78
C PHE A 34 3.88 15.03 9.20
N VAL A 35 4.29 15.13 10.47
CA VAL A 35 4.80 16.36 11.05
C VAL A 35 6.23 16.18 11.51
N ARG A 36 7.14 16.84 10.83
CA ARG A 36 8.56 16.97 11.16
C ARG A 36 8.87 18.36 11.69
N GLN A 37 9.85 18.45 12.59
CA GLN A 37 10.40 19.71 13.11
C GLN A 37 11.54 20.22 12.23
N THR A 38 12.31 19.33 11.62
CA THR A 38 13.44 19.67 10.76
C THR A 38 13.41 18.84 9.46
N GLU A 39 13.98 19.41 8.40
CA GLU A 39 14.19 18.73 7.12
C GLU A 39 15.50 19.25 6.49
N PRO A 40 16.63 18.61 6.79
CA PRO A 40 17.95 19.10 6.37
C PRO A 40 18.12 19.21 4.84
N ARG A 41 17.35 18.42 4.07
CA ARG A 41 17.41 18.44 2.59
C ARG A 41 16.92 19.74 1.97
N ILE A 42 16.13 20.54 2.69
CA ILE A 42 15.60 21.83 2.23
C ILE A 42 16.32 23.03 2.82
N GLY A 43 17.26 22.84 3.76
CA GLY A 43 18.10 23.86 4.36
C GLY A 43 17.85 24.06 5.85
N ASP A 44 18.74 24.82 6.48
CA ASP A 44 18.66 25.19 7.89
C ASP A 44 17.66 26.32 8.11
N GLY A 45 17.10 26.43 9.33
CA GLY A 45 16.22 27.52 9.74
C GLY A 45 14.81 27.47 9.15
N MET A 46 14.37 26.30 8.70
CA MET A 46 13.07 26.11 8.07
C MET A 46 11.96 25.69 9.06
N GLU A 47 12.26 25.65 10.37
CA GLU A 47 11.33 25.17 11.41
C GLU A 47 10.04 25.98 11.45
N GLU A 48 10.10 27.31 11.20
CA GLU A 48 8.92 28.18 11.15
C GLU A 48 8.04 27.86 9.94
N GLU A 49 8.64 27.58 8.78
CA GLU A 49 7.92 27.21 7.57
C GLU A 49 7.25 25.84 7.70
N LEU A 50 7.93 24.87 8.33
CA LEU A 50 7.37 23.55 8.65
C LEU A 50 6.18 23.68 9.60
N TYR A 51 6.30 24.51 10.65
CA TYR A 51 5.20 24.80 11.56
C TYR A 51 4.03 25.48 10.83
N ARG A 52 4.30 26.51 10.03
CA ARG A 52 3.30 27.22 9.22
C ARG A 52 2.58 26.26 8.26
N CYS A 53 3.29 25.35 7.65
CA CYS A 53 2.70 24.33 6.79
C CYS A 53 1.66 23.49 7.55
N THR A 54 2.03 22.93 8.70
CA THR A 54 1.11 22.14 9.55
C THR A 54 -0.10 22.96 10.00
N ALA A 55 0.12 24.25 10.38
CA ALA A 55 -0.97 25.12 10.80
C ALA A 55 -1.95 25.41 9.65
N ASN A 56 -1.46 25.54 8.41
CA ASN A 56 -2.29 25.72 7.22
C ASN A 56 -3.06 24.44 6.85
N GLN A 57 -2.42 23.27 6.91
CA GLN A 57 -3.09 21.96 6.74
C GLN A 57 -4.27 21.84 7.72
N LEU A 58 -4.02 22.06 9.01
CA LEU A 58 -5.05 22.01 10.04
C LEU A 58 -6.17 23.04 9.78
N SER A 59 -5.81 24.30 9.44
CA SER A 59 -6.79 25.36 9.22
C SER A 59 -7.71 25.04 8.05
N LEU A 60 -7.17 24.45 6.97
CA LEU A 60 -7.96 24.06 5.82
C LEU A 60 -8.92 22.92 6.16
N LEU A 61 -8.49 21.90 6.90
CA LEU A 61 -9.37 20.81 7.36
C LEU A 61 -10.50 21.35 8.24
N ASN A 62 -10.19 22.25 9.20
CA ASN A 62 -11.18 22.90 10.05
C ASN A 62 -12.19 23.72 9.25
N LYS A 63 -11.74 24.46 8.23
CA LYS A 63 -12.60 25.27 7.34
C LYS A 63 -13.67 24.40 6.65
N TYR A 64 -13.31 23.18 6.24
CA TYR A 64 -14.23 22.26 5.58
C TYR A 64 -14.88 21.24 6.52
N GLY A 65 -14.65 21.36 7.82
CA GLY A 65 -15.22 20.47 8.83
C GLY A 65 -14.77 19.02 8.70
N LEU A 66 -13.53 18.79 8.24
CA LEU A 66 -12.95 17.47 8.07
C LEU A 66 -12.04 17.09 9.24
N LYS A 67 -11.99 15.79 9.53
CA LYS A 67 -11.03 15.20 10.47
C LYS A 67 -9.65 15.10 9.80
N GLY A 68 -8.60 15.14 10.59
CA GLY A 68 -7.24 14.82 10.17
C GLY A 68 -6.58 13.84 11.13
N THR A 69 -5.68 13.03 10.61
CA THR A 69 -4.70 12.27 11.39
C THR A 69 -3.37 13.03 11.31
N PHE A 70 -2.85 13.49 12.45
CA PHE A 70 -1.57 14.18 12.54
C PHE A 70 -0.57 13.27 13.25
N LEU A 71 0.41 12.78 12.51
CA LEU A 71 1.44 11.87 13.02
C LEU A 71 2.72 12.67 13.30
N LEU A 72 3.17 12.67 14.54
CA LEU A 72 4.27 13.50 15.00
C LEU A 72 5.59 12.75 15.07
N GLN A 73 6.63 13.27 14.43
CA GLN A 73 8.01 12.91 14.71
C GLN A 73 8.37 13.33 16.15
N TYR A 74 9.35 12.71 16.80
CA TYR A 74 9.66 12.95 18.21
C TYR A 74 9.98 14.43 18.52
N ASP A 75 10.81 15.06 17.71
CA ASP A 75 11.19 16.47 17.88
C ASP A 75 10.03 17.43 17.61
N ALA A 76 9.17 17.17 16.65
CA ALA A 76 7.92 17.92 16.47
C ALA A 76 6.97 17.74 17.68
N MET A 77 6.91 16.53 18.24
CA MET A 77 6.10 16.22 19.42
C MET A 77 6.53 17.02 20.66
N ILE A 78 7.84 17.17 20.87
CA ILE A 78 8.35 17.91 22.03
C ILE A 78 8.34 19.43 21.86
N ASP A 79 8.12 19.98 20.66
CA ASP A 79 8.02 21.41 20.41
C ASP A 79 6.69 21.98 20.95
N PRO A 80 6.73 22.95 21.89
CA PRO A 80 5.52 23.54 22.48
C PRO A 80 4.56 24.18 21.47
N ARG A 81 5.06 24.63 20.31
CA ARG A 81 4.21 25.23 19.26
C ARG A 81 3.25 24.20 18.65
N TYR A 82 3.75 23.00 18.30
CA TYR A 82 2.90 21.91 17.79
C TYR A 82 1.96 21.37 18.88
N GLN A 83 2.45 21.28 20.13
CA GLN A 83 1.60 20.88 21.26
C GLN A 83 0.42 21.84 21.43
N TYR A 84 0.67 23.15 21.43
CA TYR A 84 -0.39 24.17 21.53
C TYR A 84 -1.34 24.09 20.33
N LEU A 85 -0.79 24.05 19.10
CA LEU A 85 -1.57 23.98 17.87
C LEU A 85 -2.56 22.81 17.89
N LEU A 86 -2.09 21.62 18.21
CA LEU A 86 -2.89 20.41 18.17
C LEU A 86 -3.84 20.28 19.37
N LYS A 87 -3.42 20.67 20.58
CA LYS A 87 -4.31 20.63 21.75
C LYS A 87 -5.46 21.62 21.68
N VAL A 88 -5.24 22.78 21.03
CA VAL A 88 -6.20 23.91 21.06
C VAL A 88 -7.03 23.99 19.77
N ARG A 89 -6.44 23.69 18.62
CA ARG A 89 -7.07 23.97 17.32
C ARG A 89 -7.48 22.72 16.56
N LEU A 90 -7.07 21.53 17.02
CA LEU A 90 -7.46 20.30 16.36
C LEU A 90 -8.97 20.07 16.51
N ARG A 91 -9.66 19.82 15.41
CA ARG A 91 -11.09 19.51 15.39
C ARG A 91 -11.37 18.23 16.17
N GLU A 92 -12.46 18.22 16.95
CA GLU A 92 -12.96 17.04 17.62
C GLU A 92 -13.16 15.86 16.65
N GLY A 93 -12.75 14.67 17.06
CA GLY A 93 -12.77 13.45 16.25
C GLY A 93 -11.55 13.28 15.34
N SER A 94 -10.66 14.27 15.25
CA SER A 94 -9.34 14.12 14.64
C SER A 94 -8.40 13.34 15.55
N GLU A 95 -7.26 12.91 15.03
CA GLU A 95 -6.30 12.04 15.72
C GLU A 95 -4.91 12.66 15.77
N ILE A 96 -4.23 12.53 16.92
CA ILE A 96 -2.79 12.72 17.05
C ILE A 96 -2.18 11.33 17.25
N GLY A 97 -1.22 10.96 16.40
CA GLY A 97 -0.51 9.68 16.41
C GLY A 97 1.00 9.86 16.31
N ALA A 98 1.72 8.77 16.20
CA ALA A 98 3.18 8.74 16.08
C ALA A 98 3.62 8.71 14.62
N TRP A 99 4.62 9.53 14.26
CA TRP A 99 5.40 9.36 13.04
C TRP A 99 6.74 8.75 13.41
N TRP A 100 6.96 7.50 13.03
CA TRP A 100 8.08 6.70 13.46
C TRP A 100 9.28 6.88 12.53
N GLU A 101 9.94 7.99 12.72
CA GLU A 101 11.28 8.29 12.25
C GLU A 101 12.14 8.63 13.46
N ILE A 102 13.38 8.20 13.46
CA ILE A 102 14.30 8.35 14.59
C ILE A 102 15.11 9.63 14.39
N THR A 103 15.09 10.50 15.39
CA THR A 103 15.77 11.81 15.37
C THR A 103 16.84 11.88 16.44
N GLN A 104 17.78 12.82 16.33
CA GLN A 104 18.82 13.04 17.33
C GLN A 104 18.26 13.28 18.73
N PRO A 105 17.29 14.20 18.95
CA PRO A 105 16.70 14.40 20.28
C PRO A 105 16.05 13.14 20.85
N HIS A 106 15.49 12.28 20.01
CA HIS A 106 14.89 11.01 20.43
C HIS A 106 15.96 10.02 20.92
N VAL A 107 17.04 9.86 20.15
CA VAL A 107 18.16 8.95 20.49
C VAL A 107 18.86 9.42 21.78
N GLU A 108 19.10 10.71 21.93
CA GLU A 108 19.72 11.30 23.14
C GLU A 108 18.81 11.14 24.37
N ALA A 109 17.50 11.36 24.23
CA ALA A 109 16.53 11.12 25.29
C ALA A 109 16.48 9.63 25.71
N ALA A 110 16.75 8.72 24.79
CA ALA A 110 16.86 7.28 25.05
C ALA A 110 18.23 6.88 25.67
N GLY A 111 19.14 7.83 25.90
CA GLY A 111 20.49 7.56 26.42
C GLY A 111 21.40 6.83 25.43
N LEU A 112 21.06 6.86 24.15
CA LEU A 112 21.81 6.23 23.07
C LEU A 112 22.66 7.27 22.34
N GLN A 113 23.64 6.78 21.56
CA GLN A 113 24.50 7.65 20.76
C GLN A 113 23.86 7.89 19.38
N TRP A 114 23.70 9.17 19.01
CA TRP A 114 23.30 9.56 17.65
C TRP A 114 24.37 9.17 16.62
N ARG A 115 23.92 8.65 15.48
CA ARG A 115 24.79 8.11 14.41
C ARG A 115 24.70 8.92 13.12
N GLY A 116 23.76 9.88 13.06
CA GLY A 116 23.51 10.69 11.87
C GLY A 116 24.39 11.95 11.81
N VAL A 117 24.37 12.57 10.63
CA VAL A 117 25.05 13.85 10.36
C VAL A 117 24.15 15.04 10.72
N TYR A 118 22.84 14.88 10.55
CA TYR A 118 21.84 15.94 10.77
C TYR A 118 20.94 15.58 11.96
N PRO A 119 20.22 16.54 12.57
CA PRO A 119 19.28 16.27 13.68
C PRO A 119 18.18 15.26 13.31
N TRP A 120 17.74 15.23 12.06
CA TRP A 120 17.07 14.12 11.41
C TRP A 120 17.86 13.72 10.16
N ASP A 121 18.19 12.45 10.06
CA ASP A 121 18.98 11.91 8.95
C ASP A 121 18.17 10.79 8.28
N TRP A 122 17.77 11.00 7.03
CA TRP A 122 16.85 10.15 6.27
C TRP A 122 17.44 8.79 5.84
N HIS A 123 18.72 8.55 6.08
CA HIS A 123 19.34 7.27 5.72
C HIS A 123 18.77 6.11 6.55
N ALA A 124 18.57 4.96 5.90
CA ALA A 124 17.86 3.81 6.48
C ALA A 124 18.50 3.25 7.77
N ASN A 125 19.82 3.33 7.89
CA ASN A 125 20.58 2.89 9.07
C ASN A 125 20.61 3.90 10.21
N VAL A 126 20.02 5.07 10.06
CA VAL A 126 20.04 6.18 11.03
C VAL A 126 18.64 6.62 11.41
N GLY A 127 17.85 7.07 10.43
CA GLY A 127 16.55 7.69 10.66
C GLY A 127 15.39 6.70 10.86
N PHE A 128 15.66 5.40 10.91
CA PHE A 128 14.62 4.37 11.03
C PHE A 128 15.04 3.25 11.98
N SER A 129 14.03 2.62 12.60
CA SER A 129 14.24 1.52 13.55
C SER A 129 15.01 0.34 12.95
N THR A 130 14.98 0.16 11.63
CA THR A 130 15.78 -0.87 10.94
C THR A 130 17.28 -0.70 11.14
N GLY A 131 17.77 0.49 11.49
CA GLY A 131 19.18 0.77 11.78
C GLY A 131 19.61 0.48 13.23
N TYR A 132 18.70 -0.02 14.07
CA TYR A 132 18.93 -0.22 15.50
C TYR A 132 18.74 -1.69 15.89
N SER A 133 19.43 -2.15 16.97
CA SER A 133 19.21 -3.48 17.55
C SER A 133 17.81 -3.58 18.18
N GLN A 134 17.32 -4.79 18.43
CA GLN A 134 16.02 -4.98 19.07
C GLN A 134 15.95 -4.33 20.47
N GLU A 135 17.05 -4.36 21.22
CA GLU A 135 17.17 -3.72 22.53
C GLU A 135 17.06 -2.19 22.41
N GLU A 136 17.80 -1.60 21.47
CA GLU A 136 17.73 -0.16 21.19
C GLU A 136 16.32 0.25 20.73
N ARG A 137 15.68 -0.57 19.86
CA ARG A 137 14.29 -0.30 19.41
C ARG A 137 13.31 -0.25 20.56
N LYS A 138 13.40 -1.14 21.55
CA LYS A 138 12.55 -1.10 22.76
C LYS A 138 12.72 0.21 23.50
N VAL A 139 13.97 0.58 23.82
CA VAL A 139 14.26 1.81 24.56
C VAL A 139 13.74 3.04 23.80
N LEU A 140 13.93 3.10 22.47
CA LEU A 140 13.41 4.18 21.64
C LEU A 140 11.88 4.22 21.68
N VAL A 141 11.21 3.09 21.55
CA VAL A 141 9.74 3.03 21.65
C VAL A 141 9.27 3.50 23.03
N ASP A 142 9.86 3.00 24.11
CA ASP A 142 9.45 3.37 25.47
C ASP A 142 9.60 4.88 25.71
N VAL A 143 10.73 5.47 25.31
CA VAL A 143 10.96 6.91 25.44
C VAL A 143 9.95 7.72 24.66
N TYR A 144 9.66 7.33 23.42
CA TYR A 144 8.67 8.01 22.58
C TYR A 144 7.27 7.95 23.22
N MET A 145 6.84 6.76 23.58
CA MET A 145 5.49 6.51 24.10
C MET A 145 5.25 7.21 25.44
N GLU A 146 6.20 7.13 26.35
CA GLU A 146 6.10 7.81 27.64
C GLU A 146 6.10 9.34 27.46
N LYS A 147 6.93 9.90 26.59
CA LYS A 147 6.93 11.32 26.28
C LYS A 147 5.62 11.77 25.63
N PHE A 148 5.05 10.96 24.72
CA PHE A 148 3.75 11.24 24.14
C PHE A 148 2.64 11.29 25.21
N ARG A 149 2.63 10.28 26.12
CA ARG A 149 1.67 10.24 27.24
C ARG A 149 1.83 11.43 28.19
N GLU A 150 3.07 11.81 28.50
CA GLU A 150 3.36 12.99 29.33
C GLU A 150 2.73 14.26 28.73
N ILE A 151 2.85 14.43 27.40
CA ILE A 151 2.37 15.62 26.69
C ILE A 151 0.86 15.61 26.47
N PHE A 152 0.30 14.47 26.00
CA PHE A 152 -1.09 14.40 25.53
C PHE A 152 -2.05 13.69 26.52
N GLY A 153 -1.53 13.00 27.54
CA GLY A 153 -2.32 12.32 28.56
C GLY A 153 -2.77 10.90 28.19
N TYR A 154 -2.38 10.39 27.00
CA TYR A 154 -2.69 9.04 26.51
C TYR A 154 -1.58 8.55 25.59
N TYR A 155 -1.53 7.22 25.33
CA TYR A 155 -0.65 6.67 24.30
C TYR A 155 -1.27 6.80 22.90
N PRO A 156 -0.47 7.09 21.85
CA PRO A 156 -1.00 7.16 20.49
C PRO A 156 -1.66 5.83 20.11
N LYS A 157 -2.70 5.90 19.29
CA LYS A 157 -3.42 4.72 18.81
C LYS A 157 -2.97 4.30 17.41
N SER A 158 -2.26 5.16 16.72
CA SER A 158 -1.70 4.88 15.40
C SER A 158 -0.23 5.27 15.30
N VAL A 159 0.49 4.55 14.45
CA VAL A 159 1.87 4.82 14.09
C VAL A 159 2.04 4.76 12.57
N GLY A 160 2.61 5.80 11.99
CA GLY A 160 3.00 5.83 10.59
C GLY A 160 4.51 5.90 10.43
N SER A 161 5.01 5.37 9.33
CA SER A 161 6.41 5.50 8.91
C SER A 161 6.51 5.24 7.41
N TRP A 162 7.58 5.67 6.76
CA TRP A 162 7.84 5.22 5.39
C TRP A 162 7.95 3.70 5.31
N TYR A 163 8.58 3.11 6.31
CA TYR A 163 8.60 1.68 6.59
C TYR A 163 8.88 1.43 8.07
N ILE A 164 8.32 0.38 8.61
CA ILE A 164 8.54 -0.04 10.00
C ILE A 164 8.90 -1.53 10.01
N ASP A 165 9.78 -1.93 10.92
CA ASP A 165 10.08 -3.35 11.09
C ASP A 165 9.03 -4.06 11.96
N ALA A 166 8.91 -5.36 11.77
CA ALA A 166 7.89 -6.17 12.45
C ALA A 166 8.09 -6.24 13.97
N PHE A 167 9.35 -6.29 14.43
CA PHE A 167 9.63 -6.33 15.87
C PHE A 167 9.15 -5.07 16.58
N THR A 168 9.44 -3.90 16.02
CA THR A 168 9.03 -2.60 16.57
C THR A 168 7.50 -2.48 16.59
N LEU A 169 6.82 -2.83 15.49
CA LEU A 169 5.36 -2.75 15.40
C LEU A 169 4.67 -3.69 16.39
N ASP A 170 5.16 -4.93 16.52
CA ASP A 170 4.65 -5.92 17.47
C ASP A 170 4.84 -5.44 18.93
N TYR A 171 6.02 -4.88 19.24
CA TYR A 171 6.30 -4.33 20.55
C TYR A 171 5.39 -3.15 20.90
N MET A 172 5.21 -2.20 19.98
CA MET A 172 4.29 -1.06 20.16
C MET A 172 2.84 -1.51 20.39
N GLN A 173 2.41 -2.57 19.72
CA GLN A 173 1.06 -3.11 19.88
C GLN A 173 0.89 -3.76 21.26
N ARG A 174 1.83 -4.63 21.65
CA ARG A 174 1.71 -5.41 22.91
C ARG A 174 1.83 -4.54 24.16
N GLU A 175 2.76 -3.58 24.15
CA GLU A 175 3.06 -2.76 25.32
C GLU A 175 2.19 -1.49 25.41
N TYR A 176 1.84 -0.89 24.26
CA TYR A 176 1.20 0.43 24.21
C TYR A 176 -0.16 0.45 23.52
N GLY A 177 -0.58 -0.67 22.94
CA GLY A 177 -1.92 -0.82 22.37
C GLY A 177 -2.13 -0.02 21.09
N ILE A 178 -1.12 0.04 20.21
CA ILE A 178 -1.28 0.57 18.84
C ILE A 178 -2.35 -0.23 18.10
N GLU A 179 -3.25 0.48 17.43
CA GLU A 179 -4.45 -0.07 16.79
C GLU A 179 -4.36 -0.08 15.26
N ALA A 180 -3.53 0.79 14.67
CA ALA A 180 -3.32 0.91 13.23
C ALA A 180 -1.91 1.39 12.92
N SER A 181 -1.40 1.01 11.75
CA SER A 181 -0.16 1.54 11.19
C SER A 181 -0.37 1.97 9.73
N CYS A 182 0.49 2.86 9.22
CA CYS A 182 0.59 3.09 7.80
C CYS A 182 2.04 3.06 7.34
N MET A 183 2.24 2.56 6.10
CA MET A 183 3.55 2.44 5.45
C MET A 183 3.48 2.95 4.01
N CYS A 184 4.62 3.40 3.49
CA CYS A 184 4.70 3.91 2.13
C CYS A 184 4.14 2.90 1.11
N ARG A 185 3.61 3.44 0.01
CA ARG A 185 3.29 2.69 -1.19
C ARG A 185 4.49 1.89 -1.70
N ASP A 186 4.25 1.00 -2.66
CA ASP A 186 5.36 0.41 -3.40
C ASP A 186 6.19 1.50 -4.10
N GLN A 187 7.50 1.41 -3.94
CA GLN A 187 8.49 2.25 -4.59
C GLN A 187 9.80 1.50 -4.77
N TYR A 188 10.56 1.85 -5.80
CA TYR A 188 11.87 1.29 -6.08
C TYR A 188 12.92 2.38 -6.08
N GLY A 189 13.87 2.31 -5.13
CA GLY A 189 15.01 3.22 -5.01
C GLY A 189 14.68 4.69 -4.65
N THR A 190 13.43 5.04 -4.45
CA THR A 190 13.03 6.41 -4.10
C THR A 190 13.52 6.73 -2.68
N ASP A 191 14.30 7.80 -2.53
CA ASP A 191 14.97 8.19 -1.27
C ASP A 191 15.89 7.10 -0.67
N GLY A 192 16.37 6.16 -1.49
CA GLY A 192 17.14 5.00 -1.04
C GLY A 192 16.29 3.83 -0.54
N TYR A 193 14.95 3.93 -0.61
CA TYR A 193 14.06 2.90 -0.09
C TYR A 193 13.44 2.08 -1.22
N THR A 194 13.58 0.76 -1.15
CA THR A 194 12.88 -0.19 -2.00
C THR A 194 11.85 -0.95 -1.19
N LEU A 195 10.58 -0.72 -1.47
CA LEU A 195 9.41 -1.40 -0.95
C LEU A 195 8.67 -1.99 -2.15
N TRP A 196 8.94 -3.27 -2.49
CA TRP A 196 8.51 -3.80 -3.79
C TRP A 196 7.79 -5.13 -3.69
N GLY A 197 6.67 -5.20 -4.39
CA GLY A 197 5.87 -6.41 -4.47
C GLY A 197 4.84 -6.57 -3.35
N GLY A 198 4.63 -5.58 -2.47
CA GLY A 198 3.74 -5.67 -1.31
C GLY A 198 2.26 -5.50 -1.63
N TYR A 199 1.42 -5.50 -0.63
CA TYR A 199 -0.03 -5.29 -0.74
C TYR A 199 -0.33 -3.92 -1.39
N TRP A 200 -1.13 -3.87 -2.45
CA TRP A 200 -1.30 -2.66 -3.25
C TRP A 200 -2.39 -1.75 -2.69
N ASN A 201 -2.03 -0.50 -2.36
CA ASN A 201 -2.94 0.63 -2.03
C ASN A 201 -4.04 0.38 -0.98
N GLN A 202 -4.05 -0.75 -0.28
CA GLN A 202 -5.08 -1.11 0.67
C GLN A 202 -4.46 -1.44 2.04
N ALA A 203 -5.12 -2.25 2.86
CA ALA A 203 -4.62 -2.62 4.17
C ALA A 203 -4.55 -4.14 4.36
N TYR A 204 -3.63 -4.57 5.22
CA TYR A 204 -3.37 -5.97 5.54
C TYR A 204 -2.85 -6.13 6.97
N TYR A 205 -2.99 -7.32 7.55
CA TYR A 205 -2.24 -7.72 8.74
C TYR A 205 -0.83 -8.17 8.34
N PRO A 206 0.22 -7.56 8.89
CA PRO A 206 1.60 -7.93 8.58
C PRO A 206 2.05 -9.19 9.32
N SER A 207 3.03 -9.88 8.75
CA SER A 207 3.72 -11.00 9.39
C SER A 207 4.52 -10.55 10.61
N LYS A 208 4.55 -11.39 11.66
CA LYS A 208 5.36 -11.18 12.87
C LYS A 208 6.86 -11.07 12.63
N VAL A 209 7.34 -11.49 11.49
CA VAL A 209 8.78 -11.46 11.15
C VAL A 209 9.11 -10.54 9.98
N ASN A 210 8.08 -9.93 9.33
CA ASN A 210 8.27 -9.02 8.22
C ASN A 210 7.03 -8.13 8.06
N ALA A 211 7.10 -6.89 8.50
CA ALA A 211 5.95 -5.98 8.45
C ALA A 211 5.49 -5.62 7.02
N PHE A 212 6.34 -5.80 6.02
CA PHE A 212 6.00 -5.58 4.61
C PHE A 212 5.25 -6.78 3.98
N MET A 213 5.35 -7.96 4.58
CA MET A 213 4.75 -9.20 4.11
C MET A 213 3.39 -9.43 4.76
N PRO A 214 2.28 -9.54 4.00
CA PRO A 214 1.00 -9.97 4.55
C PRO A 214 1.08 -11.35 5.22
N ALA A 215 0.46 -11.48 6.39
CA ALA A 215 0.33 -12.75 7.08
C ALA A 215 -0.79 -13.61 6.47
N GLN A 216 -0.63 -14.93 6.53
CA GLN A 216 -1.63 -15.90 6.05
C GLN A 216 -2.48 -16.47 7.19
N THR A 217 -1.99 -16.43 8.43
CA THR A 217 -2.63 -17.05 9.60
C THR A 217 -2.79 -16.05 10.75
N GLU A 218 -3.74 -16.31 11.65
CA GLU A 218 -3.90 -15.50 12.87
C GLU A 218 -2.67 -15.60 13.78
N ASP A 219 -2.04 -16.76 13.86
CA ASP A 219 -0.84 -16.95 14.66
C ASP A 219 0.40 -16.27 14.07
N GLY A 220 0.46 -16.13 12.74
CA GLY A 220 1.57 -15.53 12.01
C GLY A 220 1.48 -13.99 11.92
N GLN A 221 0.34 -13.38 12.28
CA GLN A 221 0.12 -11.94 12.09
C GLN A 221 0.40 -11.11 13.35
N ILE A 222 0.84 -9.87 13.13
CA ILE A 222 0.72 -8.80 14.12
C ILE A 222 -0.71 -8.26 14.00
N PRO A 223 -1.51 -8.18 15.10
CA PRO A 223 -2.92 -7.77 15.05
C PRO A 223 -3.10 -6.24 14.90
N VAL A 224 -2.24 -5.61 14.11
CA VAL A 224 -2.27 -4.20 13.73
C VAL A 224 -2.35 -4.10 12.22
N PRO A 225 -3.48 -3.67 11.63
CA PRO A 225 -3.53 -3.51 10.18
C PRO A 225 -2.61 -2.38 9.72
N VAL A 226 -1.89 -2.63 8.63
CA VAL A 226 -1.01 -1.69 7.95
C VAL A 226 -1.70 -1.16 6.71
N PHE A 227 -1.96 0.14 6.67
CA PHE A 227 -2.57 0.85 5.54
C PHE A 227 -1.48 1.40 4.62
N ARG A 228 -1.61 1.16 3.30
CA ARG A 228 -0.63 1.66 2.32
C ARG A 228 -0.91 3.13 1.98
N MET A 229 0.14 3.93 2.06
CA MET A 229 0.05 5.40 1.96
C MET A 229 0.00 5.91 0.52
N LEU A 230 -0.34 7.19 0.40
CA LEU A 230 -0.17 8.10 -0.72
C LEU A 230 -1.08 7.89 -1.93
N GLY A 231 -1.91 6.85 -1.98
CA GLY A 231 -2.87 6.68 -3.08
C GLY A 231 -2.25 6.65 -4.47
N SER A 232 -1.53 5.58 -4.79
CA SER A 232 -0.86 5.41 -6.10
C SER A 232 -1.84 5.30 -7.25
N ASP A 233 -1.52 5.95 -8.39
CA ASP A 233 -2.23 5.77 -9.66
C ASP A 233 -2.18 4.29 -10.08
N PRO A 234 -3.33 3.61 -10.26
CA PRO A 234 -3.34 2.17 -10.56
C PRO A 234 -2.88 1.85 -11.99
N VAL A 235 -2.79 2.84 -12.86
CA VAL A 235 -2.42 2.68 -14.26
C VAL A 235 -0.96 3.04 -14.50
N TYR A 236 -0.55 4.26 -14.07
CA TYR A 236 0.73 4.85 -14.47
C TYR A 236 1.85 4.74 -13.42
N GLN A 237 1.51 4.64 -12.11
CA GLN A 237 2.52 4.60 -11.07
C GLN A 237 3.50 3.43 -11.25
N TYR A 238 2.98 2.25 -11.57
CA TYR A 238 3.79 1.02 -11.63
C TYR A 238 4.92 1.09 -12.66
N ASP A 239 4.62 1.56 -13.87
CA ASP A 239 5.59 1.63 -14.97
C ASP A 239 6.45 2.92 -14.94
N ASN A 240 6.22 3.82 -13.98
CA ASN A 240 6.92 5.10 -13.94
C ASN A 240 8.39 4.92 -13.54
N GLY A 241 9.29 5.21 -14.46
CA GLY A 241 10.74 5.06 -14.28
C GLY A 241 11.30 3.70 -14.69
N ILE A 242 10.58 2.88 -15.48
CA ILE A 242 11.15 1.65 -16.08
C ILE A 242 12.48 1.95 -16.78
N GLY A 243 13.49 1.12 -16.49
CA GLY A 243 14.84 1.27 -17.01
C GLY A 243 15.69 2.34 -16.31
N SER A 244 15.20 2.92 -15.19
CA SER A 244 15.97 3.77 -14.29
C SER A 244 16.21 3.07 -12.94
N GLN A 245 17.10 3.66 -12.13
CA GLN A 245 17.38 3.14 -10.77
C GLN A 245 16.37 3.62 -9.72
N MET A 246 15.47 4.52 -10.10
CA MET A 246 14.51 5.12 -9.19
C MET A 246 13.15 5.25 -9.87
N GLN A 247 12.12 4.76 -9.20
CA GLN A 247 10.74 4.91 -9.65
C GLN A 247 10.26 6.35 -9.43
N GLY A 248 9.61 6.94 -10.42
CA GLY A 248 8.92 8.23 -10.26
C GLY A 248 7.62 8.09 -9.47
N VAL A 249 6.98 9.23 -9.17
CA VAL A 249 5.81 9.31 -8.30
C VAL A 249 4.59 9.82 -9.06
N VAL A 250 3.48 9.07 -9.06
CA VAL A 250 2.15 9.49 -9.50
C VAL A 250 1.13 9.04 -8.45
N THR A 251 0.81 9.93 -7.53
CA THR A 251 -0.01 9.64 -6.33
C THR A 251 -0.97 10.77 -6.03
N LEU A 252 -1.83 10.59 -5.01
CA LEU A 252 -2.72 11.65 -4.49
C LEU A 252 -2.00 12.68 -3.62
N GLU A 253 -0.69 12.61 -3.48
CA GLU A 253 0.08 13.66 -2.80
C GLU A 253 -0.25 15.04 -3.41
N PRO A 254 -0.49 16.08 -2.59
CA PRO A 254 -0.95 17.38 -3.07
C PRO A 254 0.16 18.18 -3.79
N VAL A 255 1.19 17.53 -4.24
CA VAL A 255 2.30 18.08 -5.04
C VAL A 255 2.29 17.50 -6.44
N GLY A 256 2.76 18.25 -7.42
CA GLY A 256 2.81 17.80 -8.81
C GLY A 256 3.89 16.75 -9.06
N ALA A 257 3.55 15.74 -9.84
CA ALA A 257 4.50 14.72 -10.30
C ALA A 257 5.42 15.18 -11.46
N GLY A 258 5.28 16.42 -11.92
CA GLY A 258 6.08 16.98 -13.02
C GLY A 258 5.72 16.48 -14.43
N ASN A 259 4.75 15.56 -14.55
CA ASN A 259 4.32 14.96 -15.82
C ASN A 259 2.84 15.24 -16.15
N GLY A 260 2.23 16.24 -15.52
CA GLY A 260 0.83 16.63 -15.71
C GLY A 260 -0.18 15.67 -15.05
N MET A 261 0.26 14.84 -14.13
CA MET A 261 -0.58 13.92 -13.33
C MET A 261 -0.31 14.10 -11.83
N GLY A 262 -1.11 13.45 -11.00
CA GLY A 262 -0.96 13.45 -9.53
C GLY A 262 -1.80 14.49 -8.82
N GLY A 263 -1.64 14.56 -7.51
CA GLY A 263 -2.57 15.20 -6.59
C GLY A 263 -2.63 16.74 -6.63
N SER A 264 -1.79 17.42 -7.39
CA SER A 264 -1.91 18.86 -7.67
C SER A 264 -2.63 19.17 -9.00
N VAL A 265 -3.04 18.13 -9.76
CA VAL A 265 -3.71 18.29 -11.07
C VAL A 265 -5.22 18.03 -10.89
N PRO A 266 -6.09 19.07 -10.93
CA PRO A 266 -7.52 18.93 -10.63
C PRO A 266 -8.21 17.80 -11.39
N GLY A 267 -8.03 17.72 -12.69
CA GLY A 267 -8.66 16.67 -13.50
C GLY A 267 -8.19 15.25 -13.16
N TRP A 268 -6.94 15.10 -12.74
CA TRP A 268 -6.41 13.81 -12.27
C TRP A 268 -7.01 13.45 -10.90
N VAL A 269 -7.12 14.43 -10.00
CA VAL A 269 -7.74 14.24 -8.67
C VAL A 269 -9.19 13.80 -8.82
N ASP A 270 -9.96 14.46 -9.68
CA ASP A 270 -11.37 14.08 -9.94
C ASP A 270 -11.48 12.67 -10.49
N TRP A 271 -10.67 12.32 -11.50
CA TRP A 271 -10.63 10.98 -12.06
C TRP A 271 -10.24 9.93 -11.01
N TYR A 272 -9.20 10.21 -10.21
CA TYR A 272 -8.71 9.27 -9.20
C TYR A 272 -9.75 9.04 -8.09
N LEU A 273 -10.31 10.11 -7.53
CA LEU A 273 -11.31 10.01 -6.47
C LEU A 273 -12.60 9.33 -6.98
N ASP A 274 -13.05 9.66 -8.17
CA ASP A 274 -14.22 9.02 -8.80
C ASP A 274 -13.98 7.52 -9.03
N MET A 275 -12.84 7.14 -9.55
CA MET A 275 -12.46 5.76 -9.77
C MET A 275 -12.42 4.99 -8.44
N MET A 276 -11.81 5.55 -7.40
CA MET A 276 -11.72 4.91 -6.08
C MET A 276 -13.08 4.85 -5.36
N ALA A 277 -13.91 5.88 -5.48
CA ALA A 277 -15.21 5.96 -4.81
C ALA A 277 -16.31 5.16 -5.51
N LYS A 278 -16.27 5.03 -6.84
CA LYS A 278 -17.34 4.42 -7.66
C LYS A 278 -16.92 3.11 -8.33
N GLY A 279 -15.61 2.83 -8.43
CA GLY A 279 -15.08 1.61 -9.04
C GLY A 279 -15.45 0.34 -8.28
N GLU A 280 -15.40 -0.80 -8.98
CA GLU A 280 -15.61 -2.11 -8.37
C GLU A 280 -14.52 -2.39 -7.33
N CYS A 281 -14.92 -2.69 -6.10
CA CYS A 281 -14.00 -3.13 -5.05
C CYS A 281 -14.55 -4.36 -4.32
N LEU A 282 -13.69 -5.13 -3.65
CA LEU A 282 -14.07 -6.34 -2.92
C LEU A 282 -14.49 -6.02 -1.47
N ALA A 283 -13.60 -6.21 -0.50
CA ALA A 283 -13.96 -6.08 0.90
C ALA A 283 -14.18 -4.62 1.34
N PHE A 284 -13.31 -3.72 0.87
CA PHE A 284 -13.35 -2.28 1.11
C PHE A 284 -12.43 -1.56 0.12
N ASN A 285 -12.48 -0.22 0.11
CA ASN A 285 -11.47 0.61 -0.53
C ASN A 285 -10.93 1.61 0.49
N TYR A 286 -9.62 1.90 0.42
CA TYR A 286 -8.94 2.85 1.28
C TYR A 286 -8.19 3.87 0.44
N ILE A 287 -8.39 5.13 0.75
CA ILE A 287 -7.74 6.26 0.12
C ILE A 287 -7.03 7.05 1.21
N GLN A 288 -5.75 7.35 1.03
CA GLN A 288 -5.06 8.29 1.89
C GLN A 288 -4.76 9.56 1.11
N ALA A 289 -5.26 10.68 1.61
CA ALA A 289 -4.88 12.04 1.25
C ALA A 289 -3.99 12.64 2.34
N GLY A 290 -3.49 13.83 2.13
CA GLY A 290 -2.57 14.48 3.06
C GLY A 290 -1.11 14.26 2.67
N GLN A 291 -0.20 14.90 3.39
CA GLN A 291 1.25 14.80 3.13
C GLN A 291 2.04 15.35 4.32
N GLU A 292 3.35 15.08 4.32
CA GLU A 292 4.30 15.64 5.25
C GLU A 292 4.47 17.16 5.08
N ASN A 293 4.69 17.85 6.19
CA ASN A 293 4.87 19.30 6.20
C ASN A 293 6.19 19.76 5.53
N SER A 294 7.15 18.86 5.34
CA SER A 294 8.45 19.17 4.72
C SER A 294 8.38 19.49 3.21
N PHE A 295 7.26 19.21 2.55
CA PHE A 295 7.01 19.70 1.19
C PHE A 295 6.68 21.20 1.15
N MET A 296 6.49 21.85 2.29
CA MET A 296 6.13 23.26 2.46
C MET A 296 4.76 23.64 1.89
N TRP A 297 4.12 24.60 2.55
CA TRP A 297 2.78 25.02 2.16
C TRP A 297 2.68 25.55 0.73
N ASP A 298 3.67 26.35 0.32
CA ASP A 298 3.63 27.00 -1.00
C ASP A 298 3.65 25.98 -2.16
N ARG A 299 4.27 24.82 -1.97
CA ARG A 299 4.27 23.74 -2.97
C ARG A 299 3.01 22.88 -2.93
N MET A 300 2.38 22.75 -1.76
CA MET A 300 1.23 21.86 -1.55
C MET A 300 -0.12 22.60 -1.65
N ARG A 301 -0.12 23.92 -1.50
CA ARG A 301 -1.34 24.73 -1.34
C ARG A 301 -2.37 24.46 -2.43
N GLU A 302 -1.98 24.52 -3.69
CA GLU A 302 -2.89 24.35 -4.80
C GLU A 302 -3.55 22.96 -4.80
N GLY A 303 -2.76 21.91 -4.52
CA GLY A 303 -3.28 20.56 -4.40
C GLY A 303 -4.21 20.40 -3.21
N TYR A 304 -3.84 20.90 -2.04
CA TYR A 304 -4.70 20.85 -0.85
C TYR A 304 -6.00 21.65 -1.03
N GLU A 305 -5.92 22.88 -1.51
CA GLU A 305 -7.08 23.75 -1.71
C GLU A 305 -8.06 23.18 -2.75
N TYR A 306 -7.60 22.29 -3.63
CA TYR A 306 -8.44 21.55 -4.55
C TYR A 306 -8.99 20.25 -3.93
N GLN A 307 -8.13 19.42 -3.36
CA GLN A 307 -8.50 18.08 -2.86
C GLN A 307 -9.49 18.14 -1.69
N ILE A 308 -9.25 19.03 -0.70
CA ILE A 308 -10.04 19.08 0.53
C ILE A 308 -11.54 19.37 0.26
N PRO A 309 -11.92 20.40 -0.52
CA PRO A 309 -13.34 20.60 -0.89
C PRO A 309 -13.90 19.47 -1.76
N ALA A 310 -13.11 18.88 -2.66
CA ALA A 310 -13.55 17.74 -3.47
C ALA A 310 -13.85 16.50 -2.59
N ILE A 311 -12.98 16.21 -1.62
CA ILE A 311 -13.19 15.14 -0.63
C ILE A 311 -14.46 15.42 0.20
N ARG A 312 -14.63 16.66 0.72
CA ARG A 312 -15.82 17.05 1.49
C ARG A 312 -17.09 16.81 0.71
N LYS A 313 -17.12 17.24 -0.55
CA LYS A 313 -18.25 17.01 -1.45
C LYS A 313 -18.59 15.52 -1.59
N MET A 314 -17.61 14.65 -1.81
CA MET A 314 -17.84 13.20 -1.93
C MET A 314 -18.34 12.55 -0.63
N ILE A 315 -17.91 13.06 0.52
CA ILE A 315 -18.43 12.62 1.82
C ILE A 315 -19.89 13.05 1.97
N ASP A 316 -20.24 14.29 1.62
CA ASP A 316 -21.61 14.80 1.67
C ASP A 316 -22.54 14.04 0.71
N GLU A 317 -22.03 13.58 -0.41
CA GLU A 317 -22.74 12.72 -1.38
C GLU A 317 -22.84 11.25 -0.91
N GLY A 318 -22.21 10.87 0.20
CA GLY A 318 -22.19 9.50 0.74
C GLY A 318 -21.35 8.51 -0.08
N LEU A 319 -20.44 9.01 -0.91
CA LEU A 319 -19.54 8.20 -1.74
C LEU A 319 -18.29 7.76 -0.97
N LEU A 320 -17.84 8.56 -0.02
CA LEU A 320 -16.68 8.29 0.85
C LEU A 320 -17.10 8.34 2.32
N VAL A 321 -16.43 7.54 3.13
CA VAL A 321 -16.53 7.53 4.60
C VAL A 321 -15.25 8.14 5.16
N GLU A 322 -15.37 9.29 5.82
CA GLU A 322 -14.25 9.91 6.53
C GLU A 322 -13.88 9.09 7.77
N ALA A 323 -12.60 8.79 7.92
CA ALA A 323 -12.08 8.12 9.11
C ALA A 323 -10.64 8.50 9.39
N THR A 324 -10.25 8.53 10.67
CA THR A 324 -8.85 8.64 11.07
C THR A 324 -8.15 7.28 10.93
N LEU A 325 -6.82 7.25 11.08
CA LEU A 325 -6.05 6.01 10.91
C LEU A 325 -6.45 4.96 11.96
N SER A 326 -6.61 5.34 13.23
CA SER A 326 -7.05 4.41 14.28
C SER A 326 -8.52 3.99 14.10
N GLU A 327 -9.41 4.86 13.61
CA GLU A 327 -10.79 4.48 13.27
C GLU A 327 -10.81 3.43 12.16
N CYS A 328 -10.00 3.61 11.11
CA CYS A 328 -9.80 2.60 10.06
C CYS A 328 -9.28 1.28 10.64
N GLY A 329 -8.29 1.34 11.56
CA GLY A 329 -7.71 0.17 12.22
C GLY A 329 -8.72 -0.60 13.06
N ARG A 330 -9.51 0.09 13.89
CA ARG A 330 -10.59 -0.53 14.67
C ARG A 330 -11.62 -1.19 13.76
N TRP A 331 -12.11 -0.45 12.76
CA TRP A 331 -13.05 -1.01 11.79
C TRP A 331 -12.50 -2.26 11.10
N PHE A 332 -11.23 -2.24 10.68
CA PHE A 332 -10.61 -3.39 10.03
C PHE A 332 -10.58 -4.62 10.95
N ARG A 333 -10.15 -4.45 12.21
CA ARG A 333 -10.09 -5.54 13.21
C ARG A 333 -11.48 -6.07 13.59
N ASP A 334 -12.48 -5.20 13.66
CA ASP A 334 -13.86 -5.60 13.99
C ASP A 334 -14.52 -6.40 12.87
N ASN A 335 -14.09 -6.20 11.62
CA ASN A 335 -14.68 -6.85 10.45
C ASN A 335 -13.89 -8.04 9.91
N PHE A 336 -12.57 -8.10 10.17
CA PHE A 336 -11.69 -9.11 9.59
C PHE A 336 -10.72 -9.68 10.65
N LYS A 337 -10.76 -10.99 10.84
CA LYS A 337 -9.76 -11.71 11.64
C LYS A 337 -8.46 -11.95 10.86
N LEU A 338 -8.56 -12.07 9.56
CA LEU A 338 -7.45 -12.26 8.61
C LEU A 338 -7.57 -11.21 7.51
N THR A 339 -6.47 -10.90 6.86
CA THR A 339 -6.44 -9.98 5.72
C THR A 339 -7.46 -10.40 4.65
N PRO A 340 -8.47 -9.56 4.34
CA PRO A 340 -9.46 -9.87 3.32
C PRO A 340 -8.89 -9.63 1.92
N ALA A 341 -9.53 -10.21 0.90
CA ALA A 341 -9.20 -9.85 -0.47
C ALA A 341 -9.75 -8.44 -0.82
N THR A 342 -8.92 -7.65 -1.51
CA THR A 342 -9.27 -6.31 -1.99
C THR A 342 -9.02 -6.17 -3.49
N SER A 343 -9.57 -5.14 -4.10
CA SER A 343 -9.29 -4.83 -5.52
C SER A 343 -9.44 -3.34 -5.80
N VAL A 344 -8.62 -2.85 -6.74
CA VAL A 344 -8.75 -1.52 -7.34
C VAL A 344 -8.93 -1.69 -8.85
N VAL A 345 -10.01 -1.16 -9.40
CA VAL A 345 -10.39 -1.35 -10.80
C VAL A 345 -10.44 0.01 -11.50
N ALA A 346 -9.45 0.29 -12.34
CA ALA A 346 -9.44 1.43 -13.25
C ALA A 346 -9.94 0.96 -14.64
N GLY A 347 -11.17 1.28 -14.95
CA GLY A 347 -11.81 0.92 -16.23
C GLY A 347 -11.38 1.79 -17.41
N ASP A 348 -10.78 2.93 -17.13
CA ASP A 348 -10.13 3.85 -18.06
C ASP A 348 -8.92 4.49 -17.37
N ASP A 349 -8.18 5.31 -18.08
CA ASP A 349 -7.04 6.06 -17.58
C ASP A 349 -7.26 7.58 -17.70
N PHE A 350 -6.53 8.35 -16.87
CA PHE A 350 -6.65 9.82 -16.87
C PHE A 350 -6.32 10.43 -18.24
N LEU A 351 -5.31 9.94 -18.95
CA LEU A 351 -4.89 10.46 -20.25
C LEU A 351 -5.79 10.02 -21.42
N LYS A 352 -6.83 9.20 -21.14
CA LYS A 352 -7.74 8.64 -22.15
C LYS A 352 -7.01 7.89 -23.28
N SER A 353 -5.91 7.23 -22.94
CA SER A 353 -5.08 6.47 -23.86
C SER A 353 -5.53 5.00 -24.05
N ALA A 354 -6.74 4.68 -23.61
CA ALA A 354 -7.33 3.34 -23.64
C ALA A 354 -6.63 2.32 -22.74
N LYS A 355 -5.86 2.77 -21.75
CA LYS A 355 -5.29 1.89 -20.74
C LYS A 355 -6.31 1.53 -19.67
N ARG A 356 -6.16 0.32 -19.11
CA ARG A 356 -6.98 -0.20 -18.02
C ARG A 356 -6.11 -0.99 -17.08
N SER A 357 -6.45 -0.95 -15.79
CA SER A 357 -5.68 -1.67 -14.76
C SER A 357 -6.62 -2.27 -13.73
N ILE A 358 -6.36 -3.51 -13.36
CA ILE A 358 -7.08 -4.20 -12.29
C ILE A 358 -6.04 -4.73 -11.32
N TRP A 359 -6.04 -4.20 -10.10
CA TRP A 359 -5.29 -4.73 -8.99
C TRP A 359 -6.17 -5.63 -8.15
N TYR A 360 -5.64 -6.76 -7.78
CA TYR A 360 -6.24 -7.72 -6.87
C TYR A 360 -5.20 -8.11 -5.82
N ASP A 361 -5.60 -8.07 -4.57
CA ASP A 361 -4.78 -8.47 -3.43
C ASP A 361 -5.54 -9.47 -2.57
N SER A 362 -4.80 -10.44 -2.03
CA SER A 362 -5.25 -11.32 -0.96
C SER A 362 -4.09 -11.51 0.03
N ARG A 363 -4.31 -12.25 1.10
CA ARG A 363 -3.21 -12.60 2.02
C ARG A 363 -2.16 -13.53 1.40
N PHE A 364 -2.40 -14.10 0.22
CA PHE A 364 -1.49 -15.05 -0.43
C PHE A 364 -0.75 -14.47 -1.63
N TYR A 365 -1.30 -13.45 -2.28
CA TYR A 365 -0.69 -12.85 -3.47
C TYR A 365 -1.32 -11.51 -3.81
N ARG A 366 -0.60 -10.76 -4.62
CA ARG A 366 -1.16 -9.67 -5.42
C ARG A 366 -1.06 -9.99 -6.90
N ALA A 367 -1.95 -9.41 -7.70
CA ALA A 367 -1.87 -9.47 -9.15
C ALA A 367 -2.33 -8.17 -9.79
N ASN A 368 -1.65 -7.75 -10.85
CA ASN A 368 -2.09 -6.67 -11.72
C ASN A 368 -2.38 -7.19 -13.12
N LEU A 369 -3.59 -6.97 -13.59
CA LEU A 369 -4.03 -7.20 -14.96
C LEU A 369 -4.06 -5.86 -15.68
N PHE A 370 -3.33 -5.76 -16.79
CA PHE A 370 -3.14 -4.51 -17.49
C PHE A 370 -3.50 -4.63 -18.97
N TRP A 371 -4.15 -3.60 -19.49
CA TRP A 371 -4.47 -3.44 -20.90
C TRP A 371 -3.88 -2.14 -21.42
N ASP A 372 -3.32 -2.20 -22.64
CA ASP A 372 -3.00 -1.05 -23.47
C ASP A 372 -3.79 -1.23 -24.76
N GLY A 373 -4.92 -0.50 -24.90
CA GLY A 373 -5.91 -0.84 -25.91
C GLY A 373 -6.50 -2.24 -25.71
N ALA A 374 -6.24 -3.13 -26.66
CA ALA A 374 -6.63 -4.54 -26.58
C ALA A 374 -5.47 -5.48 -26.20
N ASP A 375 -4.24 -4.98 -26.14
CA ASP A 375 -3.09 -5.75 -25.68
C ASP A 375 -3.19 -6.00 -24.18
N PHE A 376 -3.10 -7.27 -23.80
CA PHE A 376 -3.29 -7.72 -22.43
C PHE A 376 -2.05 -8.43 -21.89
N ARG A 377 -1.71 -8.12 -20.63
CA ARG A 377 -0.74 -8.89 -19.85
C ARG A 377 -1.11 -8.92 -18.35
N PHE A 378 -0.75 -9.98 -17.69
CA PHE A 378 -0.50 -9.88 -16.26
C PHE A 378 0.81 -9.12 -16.12
N ARG A 379 0.71 -7.86 -15.66
CA ARG A 379 1.87 -6.98 -15.50
C ARG A 379 2.65 -7.32 -14.23
N ASP A 380 1.95 -7.81 -13.21
CA ASP A 380 2.52 -8.11 -11.90
C ASP A 380 1.79 -9.29 -11.26
N ILE A 381 2.55 -10.22 -10.67
CA ILE A 381 2.06 -11.26 -9.76
C ILE A 381 3.16 -11.52 -8.75
N HIS A 382 2.91 -11.23 -7.48
CA HIS A 382 3.80 -11.55 -6.37
C HIS A 382 3.08 -12.40 -5.35
N PHE A 383 3.75 -13.43 -4.84
CA PHE A 383 3.26 -14.24 -3.74
C PHE A 383 3.69 -13.69 -2.40
N PHE A 384 2.92 -14.02 -1.36
CA PHE A 384 3.20 -13.70 0.02
C PHE A 384 3.42 -14.98 0.82
N ASP A 385 4.41 -14.94 1.71
CA ASP A 385 4.71 -16.00 2.66
C ASP A 385 5.13 -15.39 3.99
N GLU A 386 4.31 -15.57 5.03
CA GLU A 386 4.55 -15.01 6.36
C GLU A 386 5.85 -15.48 7.03
N ARG A 387 6.48 -16.54 6.50
CA ARG A 387 7.76 -17.08 6.98
C ARG A 387 8.98 -16.34 6.43
N LYS A 388 8.82 -15.54 5.35
CA LYS A 388 9.93 -14.75 4.79
C LYS A 388 10.31 -13.64 5.75
N LYS A 389 11.30 -13.93 6.58
CA LYS A 389 11.85 -12.97 7.54
C LYS A 389 12.46 -11.78 6.83
N SER A 390 12.19 -10.57 7.35
CA SER A 390 12.91 -9.36 6.93
C SER A 390 14.38 -9.42 7.34
N ASP A 391 15.26 -8.90 6.51
CA ASP A 391 16.69 -8.76 6.81
C ASP A 391 16.95 -7.94 8.09
N TYR A 392 16.01 -7.07 8.44
CA TYR A 392 16.07 -6.14 9.58
C TYR A 392 15.39 -6.66 10.86
N TYR A 393 14.87 -7.89 10.86
CA TYR A 393 14.17 -8.42 12.03
C TYR A 393 15.12 -8.69 13.20
N ASP A 394 16.19 -9.48 12.98
CA ASP A 394 17.13 -9.91 14.03
C ASP A 394 18.35 -8.99 14.16
N ARG A 395 18.63 -8.16 13.18
CA ARG A 395 19.86 -7.35 13.12
C ARG A 395 19.58 -5.94 12.60
N ALA A 396 20.41 -5.01 13.04
CA ALA A 396 20.41 -3.66 12.51
C ALA A 396 20.95 -3.63 11.07
N GLY A 397 20.31 -2.84 10.21
CA GLY A 397 20.83 -2.46 8.91
C GLY A 397 22.04 -1.52 9.06
N THR A 398 23.02 -1.67 8.19
CA THR A 398 24.26 -0.88 8.20
C THR A 398 24.44 -0.02 6.96
N THR A 399 23.53 -0.13 5.99
CA THR A 399 23.56 0.63 4.74
C THR A 399 22.58 1.80 4.77
N THR A 400 22.86 2.83 3.98
CA THR A 400 22.04 4.03 3.87
C THR A 400 20.70 3.81 3.16
N ASP A 401 20.59 2.69 2.46
CA ASP A 401 19.39 2.23 1.76
C ASP A 401 18.74 1.03 2.47
N CYS A 402 17.47 0.78 2.19
CA CYS A 402 16.77 -0.40 2.66
C CYS A 402 16.00 -1.10 1.54
N ARG A 403 15.71 -2.39 1.78
CA ARG A 403 14.98 -3.20 0.83
C ARG A 403 14.01 -4.16 1.53
N PHE A 404 12.74 -4.05 1.12
CA PHE A 404 11.68 -5.00 1.46
C PHE A 404 11.06 -5.52 0.16
N THR A 405 11.12 -6.82 -0.08
CA THR A 405 10.61 -7.48 -1.29
C THR A 405 9.76 -8.68 -0.94
N THR A 406 8.90 -9.05 -1.89
CA THR A 406 8.07 -10.25 -1.83
C THR A 406 8.53 -11.30 -2.85
N LEU A 407 7.68 -12.22 -3.30
CA LEU A 407 8.07 -13.41 -4.08
C LEU A 407 7.50 -13.33 -5.50
N PRO A 408 8.27 -12.82 -6.49
CA PRO A 408 7.73 -12.55 -7.83
C PRO A 408 7.50 -13.82 -8.65
N LEU A 409 6.30 -13.94 -9.25
CA LEU A 409 6.01 -14.82 -10.39
C LEU A 409 6.05 -14.02 -11.70
N VAL A 410 5.60 -12.77 -11.67
CA VAL A 410 5.65 -11.82 -12.77
C VAL A 410 6.01 -10.46 -12.19
N ASP A 411 7.05 -9.83 -12.70
CA ASP A 411 7.45 -8.48 -12.35
C ASP A 411 7.62 -7.65 -13.64
N GLY A 412 6.60 -6.87 -13.94
CA GLY A 412 6.57 -6.04 -15.15
C GLY A 412 7.41 -4.77 -15.03
N TYR A 413 7.96 -4.45 -13.87
CA TYR A 413 8.87 -3.32 -13.69
C TYR A 413 10.33 -3.74 -13.76
N LEU A 414 10.75 -4.64 -12.86
CA LEU A 414 12.15 -5.06 -12.76
C LEU A 414 12.62 -5.89 -13.95
N TRP A 415 11.70 -6.56 -14.64
CA TRP A 415 12.02 -7.41 -15.80
C TRP A 415 11.75 -6.76 -17.13
N SER A 416 11.37 -5.48 -17.15
CA SER A 416 11.19 -4.66 -18.35
C SER A 416 12.41 -3.79 -18.63
N SER A 417 12.53 -3.38 -19.88
CA SER A 417 13.39 -2.27 -20.32
C SER A 417 12.56 -1.21 -21.06
N LYS A 418 13.20 -0.20 -21.60
CA LYS A 418 12.52 0.81 -22.44
C LYS A 418 11.89 0.19 -23.70
N ASP A 419 12.46 -0.91 -24.19
CA ASP A 419 12.06 -1.56 -25.44
C ASP A 419 11.21 -2.81 -25.22
N VAL A 420 11.27 -3.41 -24.02
CA VAL A 420 10.60 -4.67 -23.70
C VAL A 420 9.68 -4.50 -22.50
N SER A 421 8.39 -4.69 -22.68
CA SER A 421 7.40 -4.74 -21.61
C SER A 421 7.24 -6.17 -21.11
N ALA A 422 7.83 -6.49 -19.96
CA ALA A 422 7.68 -7.81 -19.32
C ALA A 422 6.23 -8.10 -18.91
N GLY A 423 5.88 -9.39 -18.87
CA GLY A 423 4.58 -9.82 -18.42
C GLY A 423 4.17 -11.20 -18.92
N LEU A 424 3.17 -11.77 -18.25
CA LEU A 424 2.58 -13.05 -18.63
C LEU A 424 1.40 -12.82 -19.58
N ARG A 425 1.50 -13.34 -20.80
CA ARG A 425 0.54 -13.14 -21.89
C ARG A 425 -0.17 -14.42 -22.27
N VAL A 426 -1.36 -14.27 -22.84
CA VAL A 426 -2.08 -15.36 -23.51
C VAL A 426 -1.59 -15.41 -24.95
N VAL A 427 -1.10 -16.57 -25.40
CA VAL A 427 -0.49 -16.75 -26.71
C VAL A 427 -1.20 -17.87 -27.45
N SER A 428 -1.35 -17.74 -28.78
CA SER A 428 -1.82 -18.80 -29.66
C SER A 428 -0.99 -18.76 -30.95
N GLU A 429 -0.47 -19.92 -31.35
CA GLU A 429 0.36 -20.05 -32.57
C GLU A 429 1.52 -19.02 -32.63
N GLY A 430 2.18 -18.83 -31.47
CA GLY A 430 3.30 -17.90 -31.32
C GLY A 430 2.92 -16.40 -31.27
N LYS A 431 1.64 -16.04 -31.33
CA LYS A 431 1.17 -14.66 -31.32
C LYS A 431 0.42 -14.34 -30.03
N THR A 432 0.70 -13.19 -29.44
CA THR A 432 -0.08 -12.67 -28.30
C THR A 432 -1.53 -12.46 -28.70
N LEU A 433 -2.45 -12.95 -27.87
CA LEU A 433 -3.88 -12.75 -28.07
C LEU A 433 -4.33 -11.46 -27.39
N ALA A 434 -4.94 -10.57 -28.15
CA ALA A 434 -5.69 -9.46 -27.61
C ALA A 434 -6.90 -9.93 -26.80
N ILE A 435 -7.21 -9.24 -25.69
CA ILE A 435 -8.43 -9.48 -24.92
C ILE A 435 -9.32 -8.24 -25.05
N ALA A 436 -10.31 -8.34 -25.92
CA ALA A 436 -11.28 -7.26 -26.16
C ALA A 436 -12.41 -7.28 -25.14
N ASP A 437 -13.00 -6.10 -24.91
CA ASP A 437 -14.20 -5.85 -24.08
C ASP A 437 -14.14 -6.53 -22.69
N PRO A 438 -13.12 -6.23 -21.89
CA PRO A 438 -13.02 -6.83 -20.57
C PRO A 438 -14.17 -6.33 -19.68
N LYS A 439 -14.92 -7.29 -19.10
CA LYS A 439 -15.96 -7.04 -18.11
C LYS A 439 -15.51 -7.59 -16.77
N VAL A 440 -15.51 -6.73 -15.75
CA VAL A 440 -15.17 -7.09 -14.36
C VAL A 440 -16.46 -7.41 -13.62
N ILE A 441 -16.46 -8.49 -12.88
CA ILE A 441 -17.63 -8.97 -12.12
C ILE A 441 -17.15 -9.42 -10.74
N ARG A 442 -17.60 -8.76 -9.70
CA ARG A 442 -17.43 -9.19 -8.31
C ARG A 442 -18.32 -10.40 -8.01
N ARG A 443 -17.76 -11.40 -7.33
CA ARG A 443 -18.51 -12.56 -6.82
C ARG A 443 -18.20 -12.79 -5.34
N GLY A 444 -19.16 -12.43 -4.50
CA GLY A 444 -18.96 -12.42 -3.04
C GLY A 444 -17.93 -11.37 -2.61
N LYS A 445 -17.25 -11.63 -1.50
CA LYS A 445 -16.31 -10.68 -0.87
C LYS A 445 -14.84 -10.85 -1.31
N SER A 446 -14.49 -11.97 -1.99
CA SER A 446 -13.08 -12.32 -2.24
C SER A 446 -12.77 -12.76 -3.68
N THR A 447 -13.76 -12.78 -4.57
CA THR A 447 -13.55 -13.29 -5.95
C THR A 447 -13.85 -12.22 -6.97
N LEU A 448 -12.87 -11.98 -7.85
CA LEU A 448 -13.01 -11.13 -9.02
C LEU A 448 -13.00 -11.98 -10.29
N VAL A 449 -13.94 -11.76 -11.19
CA VAL A 449 -14.05 -12.49 -12.47
C VAL A 449 -13.96 -11.48 -13.61
N ILE A 450 -12.97 -11.68 -14.47
CA ILE A 450 -12.78 -10.90 -15.69
C ILE A 450 -13.17 -11.77 -16.88
N LYS A 451 -14.05 -11.29 -17.73
CA LYS A 451 -14.47 -11.94 -18.98
C LYS A 451 -14.10 -11.05 -20.15
N GLY A 452 -13.60 -11.64 -21.21
CA GLY A 452 -13.25 -10.94 -22.44
C GLY A 452 -13.39 -11.84 -23.66
N ARG A 453 -13.10 -11.28 -24.83
CA ARG A 453 -13.09 -11.99 -26.11
C ARG A 453 -11.68 -12.02 -26.67
N THR A 454 -11.31 -13.19 -27.23
CA THR A 454 -10.07 -13.38 -27.99
C THR A 454 -10.40 -13.97 -29.35
N LEU A 455 -9.43 -14.03 -30.26
CA LEU A 455 -9.61 -14.68 -31.57
C LEU A 455 -9.95 -16.18 -31.45
N VAL A 456 -9.44 -16.84 -30.42
CA VAL A 456 -9.65 -18.28 -30.22
C VAL A 456 -10.84 -18.62 -29.30
N GLY A 457 -11.53 -17.62 -28.77
CA GLY A 457 -12.72 -17.87 -27.94
C GLY A 457 -12.91 -16.87 -26.79
N ARG A 458 -13.87 -17.14 -25.92
CA ARG A 458 -14.15 -16.33 -24.75
C ARG A 458 -13.21 -16.69 -23.62
N ILE A 459 -12.40 -15.74 -23.18
CA ILE A 459 -11.53 -15.89 -22.03
C ILE A 459 -12.26 -15.54 -20.72
N ARG A 460 -11.92 -16.29 -19.68
CA ARG A 460 -12.33 -16.01 -18.30
C ARG A 460 -11.11 -16.09 -17.39
N ILE A 461 -10.80 -15.00 -16.71
CA ILE A 461 -9.80 -14.94 -15.65
C ILE A 461 -10.56 -14.83 -14.32
N VAL A 462 -10.18 -15.65 -13.33
CA VAL A 462 -10.79 -15.63 -12.00
C VAL A 462 -9.68 -15.50 -10.98
N LEU A 463 -9.72 -14.40 -10.24
CA LEU A 463 -8.85 -14.16 -9.11
C LEU A 463 -9.61 -14.52 -7.84
N LYS A 464 -9.08 -15.48 -7.08
CA LYS A 464 -9.59 -15.94 -5.80
C LYS A 464 -8.50 -15.79 -4.76
N GLU A 465 -8.88 -15.82 -3.51
CA GLU A 465 -7.95 -15.63 -2.41
C GLU A 465 -6.70 -16.53 -2.50
N ASP A 466 -6.88 -17.78 -2.90
CA ASP A 466 -5.87 -18.84 -2.89
C ASP A 466 -5.40 -19.33 -4.27
N ARG A 467 -5.90 -18.73 -5.37
CA ARG A 467 -5.57 -19.19 -6.74
C ARG A 467 -5.90 -18.20 -7.83
N ILE A 468 -5.16 -18.31 -8.94
CA ILE A 468 -5.44 -17.61 -10.20
C ILE A 468 -5.90 -18.65 -11.24
N VAL A 469 -7.04 -18.42 -11.87
CA VAL A 469 -7.58 -19.28 -12.93
C VAL A 469 -7.64 -18.51 -14.24
N VAL A 470 -7.01 -19.03 -15.28
CA VAL A 470 -7.13 -18.51 -16.66
C VAL A 470 -7.74 -19.62 -17.51
N GLY A 471 -8.82 -19.31 -18.26
CA GLY A 471 -9.49 -20.33 -19.04
C GLY A 471 -10.15 -19.81 -20.32
N ILE A 472 -10.02 -20.62 -21.39
CA ILE A 472 -10.78 -20.52 -22.65
C ILE A 472 -11.42 -21.88 -22.88
N PRO A 473 -12.58 -22.17 -22.24
CA PRO A 473 -13.09 -23.54 -22.13
C PRO A 473 -13.50 -24.17 -23.48
N PHE A 474 -13.88 -23.37 -24.47
CA PHE A 474 -14.26 -23.82 -25.81
C PHE A 474 -13.40 -23.12 -26.86
N SER A 475 -12.08 -23.23 -26.70
CA SER A 475 -11.12 -22.62 -27.61
C SER A 475 -11.19 -23.25 -29.00
N LYS A 476 -11.21 -22.42 -30.04
CA LYS A 476 -11.16 -22.86 -31.44
C LYS A 476 -9.73 -23.19 -31.91
N GLY A 477 -8.71 -22.96 -31.07
CA GLY A 477 -7.31 -23.22 -31.36
C GLY A 477 -6.53 -23.55 -30.08
N LYS A 478 -5.27 -23.94 -30.21
CA LYS A 478 -4.35 -24.11 -29.09
C LYS A 478 -4.00 -22.75 -28.50
N TRP A 479 -3.87 -22.68 -27.20
CA TRP A 479 -3.39 -21.50 -26.52
C TRP A 479 -2.53 -21.87 -25.32
N GLU A 480 -1.72 -20.96 -24.85
CA GLU A 480 -0.80 -21.09 -23.74
C GLU A 480 -0.64 -19.78 -22.99
N LEU A 481 -0.09 -19.80 -21.79
CA LEU A 481 0.46 -18.63 -21.13
C LEU A 481 1.98 -18.61 -21.35
N ALA A 482 2.52 -17.44 -21.68
CA ALA A 482 3.96 -17.27 -21.90
C ALA A 482 4.46 -16.05 -21.13
N LEU A 483 5.55 -16.21 -20.38
CA LEU A 483 6.25 -15.12 -19.71
C LEU A 483 7.35 -14.58 -20.62
N ASN A 484 7.26 -13.32 -20.98
CA ASN A 484 8.30 -12.59 -21.70
C ASN A 484 8.92 -11.53 -20.77
N THR A 485 10.23 -11.36 -20.87
CA THR A 485 11.02 -10.37 -20.12
C THR A 485 12.09 -9.78 -21.00
N ASP A 486 12.71 -8.71 -20.53
CA ASP A 486 13.97 -8.27 -21.11
C ASP A 486 15.02 -9.40 -20.96
N PRO A 487 15.81 -9.72 -22.01
CA PRO A 487 16.84 -10.76 -21.92
C PRO A 487 17.90 -10.55 -20.84
N ALA A 488 18.14 -9.30 -20.44
CA ALA A 488 19.09 -8.94 -19.38
C ALA A 488 18.49 -9.01 -17.97
N ALA A 489 17.20 -9.30 -17.83
CA ALA A 489 16.52 -9.36 -16.53
C ALA A 489 17.07 -10.49 -15.67
N SER A 490 17.35 -10.21 -14.40
CA SER A 490 17.67 -11.22 -13.39
C SER A 490 16.39 -11.88 -12.90
N LEU A 491 16.26 -13.18 -13.12
CA LEU A 491 15.05 -13.95 -12.81
C LEU A 491 15.28 -14.89 -11.62
N PRO A 492 14.28 -15.09 -10.76
CA PRO A 492 14.42 -15.92 -9.55
C PRO A 492 14.29 -17.42 -9.82
N PHE A 493 13.97 -17.83 -11.05
CA PHE A 493 13.54 -19.19 -11.38
C PHE A 493 14.71 -20.17 -11.49
N GLY A 494 14.49 -21.36 -10.97
CA GLY A 494 15.38 -22.52 -10.99
C GLY A 494 14.79 -23.71 -11.74
N ALA A 495 14.83 -24.89 -11.13
CA ALA A 495 14.38 -26.13 -11.74
C ALA A 495 12.86 -26.10 -12.04
N VAL A 496 12.51 -26.62 -13.22
CA VAL A 496 11.13 -26.67 -13.71
C VAL A 496 10.69 -28.10 -13.91
N SER A 497 9.58 -28.47 -13.29
CA SER A 497 8.83 -29.70 -13.53
C SER A 497 7.47 -29.38 -14.16
N PRO A 498 6.72 -30.36 -14.69
CA PRO A 498 5.42 -30.07 -15.28
C PRO A 498 4.41 -29.40 -14.34
N LYS A 499 4.57 -29.54 -13.01
CA LYS A 499 3.61 -29.02 -12.01
C LYS A 499 4.16 -27.97 -11.08
N ALA A 500 5.47 -27.80 -11.06
CA ALA A 500 6.11 -26.84 -10.18
C ALA A 500 7.38 -26.28 -10.81
N MET A 501 7.67 -25.06 -10.45
CA MET A 501 8.89 -24.35 -10.76
C MET A 501 9.47 -23.84 -9.43
N GLU A 502 10.72 -24.16 -9.17
CA GLU A 502 11.45 -23.62 -8.02
C GLU A 502 11.86 -22.18 -8.27
N ALA A 503 11.93 -21.40 -7.21
CA ALA A 503 12.37 -20.02 -7.29
C ALA A 503 13.04 -19.61 -5.96
N SER A 504 13.87 -18.57 -6.02
CA SER A 504 14.52 -18.00 -4.84
C SER A 504 14.61 -16.48 -4.95
N GLU A 505 14.19 -15.79 -3.89
CA GLU A 505 14.26 -14.33 -3.81
C GLU A 505 15.05 -13.90 -2.59
N TYR A 506 16.24 -13.34 -2.80
CA TYR A 506 17.18 -12.97 -1.74
C TYR A 506 17.40 -14.08 -0.71
N GLY A 507 17.67 -15.30 -1.20
CA GLY A 507 17.95 -16.46 -0.34
C GLY A 507 16.72 -17.15 0.25
N PHE A 508 15.50 -16.61 0.04
CA PHE A 508 14.27 -17.28 0.45
C PHE A 508 13.73 -18.15 -0.70
N ALA A 509 13.70 -19.46 -0.50
CA ALA A 509 13.18 -20.41 -1.49
C ALA A 509 11.65 -20.47 -1.46
N TYR A 510 11.04 -20.46 -2.63
CA TYR A 510 9.60 -20.64 -2.83
C TYR A 510 9.31 -21.44 -4.09
N SER A 511 8.05 -21.80 -4.32
CA SER A 511 7.67 -22.55 -5.50
C SER A 511 6.43 -21.98 -6.17
N VAL A 512 6.47 -21.93 -7.50
CA VAL A 512 5.29 -21.67 -8.34
C VAL A 512 4.65 -23.00 -8.72
N ARG A 513 3.41 -23.24 -8.30
CA ARG A 513 2.73 -24.51 -8.52
C ARG A 513 1.48 -24.37 -9.37
N LEU A 514 1.19 -25.43 -10.14
CA LEU A 514 0.00 -25.54 -10.95
C LEU A 514 -0.94 -26.63 -10.41
N ILE A 515 -2.14 -26.20 -10.00
CA ILE A 515 -3.26 -27.13 -9.75
C ILE A 515 -3.70 -27.74 -11.08
N LYS A 516 -3.69 -26.95 -12.16
CA LYS A 516 -4.08 -27.38 -13.51
C LYS A 516 -3.24 -26.70 -14.58
N GLY A 517 -2.85 -27.45 -15.61
CA GLY A 517 -1.92 -27.06 -16.65
C GLY A 517 -0.57 -27.74 -16.48
N SER A 518 0.40 -27.39 -17.31
CA SER A 518 1.77 -27.93 -17.25
C SER A 518 2.77 -26.88 -17.70
N PHE A 519 3.83 -26.67 -16.91
CA PHE A 519 4.98 -25.90 -17.33
C PHE A 519 5.74 -26.61 -18.45
N VAL A 520 6.26 -25.83 -19.39
CA VAL A 520 7.13 -26.27 -20.47
C VAL A 520 8.23 -25.25 -20.64
N GLN A 521 9.47 -25.72 -20.72
CA GLN A 521 10.59 -24.87 -21.10
C GLN A 521 10.48 -24.49 -22.57
N SER A 522 10.85 -23.28 -22.92
CA SER A 522 10.78 -22.76 -24.29
C SER A 522 12.03 -21.93 -24.59
N GLY A 523 12.51 -21.99 -25.84
CA GLY A 523 13.60 -21.12 -26.30
C GLY A 523 13.16 -19.70 -26.63
N ASP A 524 11.85 -19.48 -26.81
CA ASP A 524 11.28 -18.20 -27.28
C ASP A 524 10.79 -17.28 -26.15
N CYS A 525 10.74 -17.81 -24.90
CA CYS A 525 10.31 -17.06 -23.72
C CYS A 525 10.89 -17.73 -22.46
N VAL A 526 10.73 -17.09 -21.29
CA VAL A 526 11.26 -17.60 -20.02
C VAL A 526 10.68 -18.97 -19.69
N TRP A 527 9.35 -19.09 -19.73
CA TRP A 527 8.61 -20.33 -19.56
C TRP A 527 7.20 -20.21 -20.13
N LYS A 528 6.59 -21.36 -20.44
CA LYS A 528 5.21 -21.47 -20.90
C LYS A 528 4.39 -22.36 -19.99
N VAL A 529 3.07 -22.12 -19.97
CA VAL A 529 2.12 -23.02 -19.32
C VAL A 529 1.07 -23.44 -20.32
N LEU A 530 1.02 -24.74 -20.60
CA LEU A 530 -0.01 -25.33 -21.43
C LEU A 530 -1.27 -25.59 -20.60
N PRO A 531 -2.46 -25.26 -21.12
CA PRO A 531 -3.71 -25.52 -20.41
C PRO A 531 -4.04 -27.03 -20.39
N SER A 532 -4.71 -27.45 -19.33
CA SER A 532 -5.35 -28.78 -19.26
C SER A 532 -6.87 -28.59 -19.27
N CYS A 533 -7.57 -29.24 -20.20
CA CYS A 533 -9.02 -29.05 -20.45
C CYS A 533 -9.39 -27.54 -20.53
N GLY A 534 -8.64 -26.77 -21.35
CA GLY A 534 -8.89 -25.37 -21.60
C GLY A 534 -8.66 -24.44 -20.39
N ARG A 535 -7.89 -24.83 -19.36
CA ARG A 535 -7.62 -24.04 -18.16
C ARG A 535 -6.20 -24.17 -17.66
N VAL A 536 -5.68 -23.07 -17.13
CA VAL A 536 -4.50 -23.00 -16.26
C VAL A 536 -4.96 -22.55 -14.89
N VAL A 537 -4.47 -23.17 -13.83
CA VAL A 537 -4.76 -22.79 -12.44
C VAL A 537 -3.47 -22.77 -11.65
N PHE A 538 -3.05 -21.58 -11.23
CA PHE A 538 -1.94 -21.39 -10.30
C PHE A 538 -2.44 -21.57 -8.86
N ASP A 539 -1.70 -22.34 -8.07
CA ASP A 539 -1.81 -22.37 -6.61
C ASP A 539 -0.97 -21.20 -6.05
N THR A 540 -1.61 -20.29 -5.33
CA THR A 540 -0.91 -19.13 -4.77
C THR A 540 -0.50 -19.31 -3.31
N VAL A 541 -0.90 -20.41 -2.69
CA VAL A 541 -0.56 -20.75 -1.30
C VAL A 541 0.83 -21.38 -1.25
N GLN A 542 1.76 -20.74 -0.56
CA GLN A 542 3.09 -21.33 -0.34
C GLN A 542 2.97 -22.44 0.73
N LYS A 543 3.20 -23.69 0.34
CA LYS A 543 3.12 -24.84 1.26
C LYS A 543 4.42 -24.95 2.08
N ARG A 544 4.26 -25.46 3.28
CA ARG A 544 5.37 -25.82 4.16
C ARG A 544 6.19 -26.98 3.58
#